data_d4159c3ca8d96458b24b3d04f9e1c0c7
#
_entry.id   d4159c3ca8d96458b24b3d04f9e1c0c7
#
_cell.length_a   1.000
_cell.length_b   1.000
_cell.length_c   1.000
_cell.angle_alpha   90.00
_cell.angle_beta   90.00
_cell.angle_gamma   90.00
#
_symmetry.space_group_name_H-M   'P 1'
#
loop_
_entity.id
_entity.type
_entity.pdbx_description
1 polymer ?
#
loop_
_entity_poly.entity_id
_entity_poly.type
_entity_poly.pdbx_seq_one_letter_code
_entity_poly.pdbx_strand_id
1 'polypeptide(L)'
;MFLQAFLTALALNTELGVANDEIDGISNVLLARLYALFAQIEFGIRSRGFFLTVLTAALFVGYMWISQKKRFFSTEKHAALAAFLSAMYTGGMAYWYGGSLSLLYSFQINRIRSIVLLVGMYFFYLHAIEGMHYMLHKKTENAGTVAEKKGKWVSMYQKSSFWITWGILMLAWLVHLILRYPGAMSYDNWAQLRYYYGFETYTTAQPIFHTWLFGSFIRLGVKLGSSNAGLFLFVLMQTLIMSAVLAWTLELMKRWNTVAWLRKLTFAVYCVAPYFAGYAAFPIKDYLYTAFLVLLVCLMAEWMILRGQFWQHIGKNVLWIVGTTLMILCRKNGIYLYFVVVTVVLVQM
;
A
#
# COMPACT_ATOMS: atom_id res chain seq x y z
N MET A 1 -20.48 14.93 -11.61
CA MET A 1 -19.71 13.71 -11.96
C MET A 1 -18.58 13.95 -12.96
N PHE A 2 -18.85 14.51 -14.17
CA PHE A 2 -17.77 14.76 -15.15
C PHE A 2 -16.65 15.65 -14.59
N LEU A 3 -17.01 16.81 -14.00
CA LEU A 3 -16.00 17.69 -13.39
C LEU A 3 -15.20 17.00 -12.27
N GLN A 4 -15.84 16.18 -11.46
CA GLN A 4 -15.16 15.40 -10.42
C GLN A 4 -14.16 14.41 -11.01
N ALA A 5 -14.57 13.66 -12.04
CA ALA A 5 -13.69 12.71 -12.76
C ALA A 5 -12.51 13.44 -13.42
N PHE A 6 -12.75 14.59 -14.05
CA PHE A 6 -11.71 15.41 -14.66
C PHE A 6 -10.71 15.95 -13.62
N LEU A 7 -11.21 16.50 -12.51
CA LEU A 7 -10.35 16.99 -11.41
C LEU A 7 -9.54 15.86 -10.78
N THR A 8 -10.12 14.67 -10.64
CA THR A 8 -9.39 13.49 -10.17
C THR A 8 -8.30 13.07 -11.15
N ALA A 9 -8.63 12.98 -12.43
CA ALA A 9 -7.65 12.64 -13.47
C ALA A 9 -6.52 13.67 -13.54
N LEU A 10 -6.84 14.95 -13.41
CA LEU A 10 -5.86 16.03 -13.37
C LEU A 10 -4.96 15.91 -12.12
N ALA A 11 -5.55 15.65 -10.95
CA ALA A 11 -4.80 15.47 -9.70
C ALA A 11 -3.82 14.28 -9.80
N LEU A 12 -4.24 13.15 -10.35
CA LEU A 12 -3.40 11.97 -10.53
C LEU A 12 -2.22 12.21 -11.50
N ASN A 13 -2.30 13.25 -12.34
CA ASN A 13 -1.24 13.66 -13.26
C ASN A 13 -0.47 14.91 -12.79
N THR A 14 -0.81 15.47 -11.63
CA THR A 14 -0.19 16.68 -11.10
C THR A 14 0.99 16.32 -10.21
N GLU A 15 2.13 16.92 -10.47
CA GLU A 15 3.34 16.83 -9.67
C GLU A 15 3.63 18.21 -9.04
N LEU A 16 4.02 18.21 -7.76
CA LEU A 16 4.58 19.42 -7.13
C LEU A 16 6.03 19.55 -7.57
N GLY A 17 6.47 20.76 -7.88
CA GLY A 17 7.81 20.97 -8.41
C GLY A 17 8.38 22.36 -8.10
N VAL A 18 9.59 22.59 -8.57
CA VAL A 18 10.27 23.89 -8.46
C VAL A 18 9.57 24.93 -9.36
N ALA A 19 9.68 26.20 -9.00
CA ALA A 19 9.11 27.32 -9.72
C ALA A 19 9.47 27.33 -11.21
N ASN A 20 8.53 27.75 -12.01
CA ASN A 20 8.78 28.03 -13.40
C ASN A 20 9.16 29.52 -13.48
N ASP A 21 10.40 29.84 -13.79
CA ASP A 21 10.97 31.21 -13.82
C ASP A 21 10.12 32.16 -14.68
N GLU A 22 9.45 31.64 -15.71
CA GLU A 22 8.53 32.43 -16.56
C GLU A 22 7.29 32.97 -15.80
N ILE A 23 6.84 32.25 -14.77
CA ILE A 23 5.67 32.61 -13.98
C ILE A 23 6.05 33.61 -12.88
N ASP A 24 7.24 33.45 -12.30
CA ASP A 24 7.73 34.30 -11.24
C ASP A 24 8.10 35.72 -11.74
N GLY A 25 8.32 35.87 -13.05
CA GLY A 25 8.55 37.18 -13.70
C GLY A 25 7.29 38.02 -13.91
N ILE A 26 6.07 37.49 -13.69
CA ILE A 26 4.82 38.22 -13.89
C ILE A 26 4.47 39.05 -12.65
N SER A 27 4.52 40.36 -12.77
CA SER A 27 4.26 41.29 -11.66
C SER A 27 2.77 41.30 -11.19
N ASN A 28 1.82 40.98 -12.07
CA ASN A 28 0.39 40.90 -11.74
C ASN A 28 0.03 39.51 -11.19
N VAL A 29 -0.28 39.47 -9.89
CA VAL A 29 -0.60 38.26 -9.14
C VAL A 29 -1.79 37.47 -9.74
N LEU A 30 -2.83 38.18 -10.22
CA LEU A 30 -4.01 37.53 -10.84
C LEU A 30 -3.61 36.88 -12.17
N LEU A 31 -2.87 37.60 -12.99
CA LEU A 31 -2.40 37.12 -14.29
C LEU A 31 -1.45 35.93 -14.14
N ALA A 32 -0.54 35.98 -13.18
CA ALA A 32 0.36 34.88 -12.86
C ALA A 32 -0.42 33.62 -12.43
N ARG A 33 -1.47 33.78 -11.64
CA ARG A 33 -2.35 32.65 -11.22
C ARG A 33 -3.12 32.06 -12.37
N LEU A 34 -3.67 32.89 -13.26
CA LEU A 34 -4.36 32.42 -14.45
C LEU A 34 -3.40 31.72 -15.41
N TYR A 35 -2.21 32.29 -15.65
CA TYR A 35 -1.20 31.66 -16.48
C TYR A 35 -0.76 30.31 -15.91
N ALA A 36 -0.51 30.22 -14.60
CA ALA A 36 -0.17 28.97 -13.93
C ALA A 36 -1.26 27.90 -14.10
N LEU A 37 -2.54 28.28 -14.00
CA LEU A 37 -3.66 27.38 -14.22
C LEU A 37 -3.70 26.88 -15.67
N PHE A 38 -3.58 27.79 -16.65
CA PHE A 38 -3.57 27.41 -18.06
C PHE A 38 -2.36 26.56 -18.42
N ALA A 39 -1.16 26.91 -17.95
CA ALA A 39 0.05 26.12 -18.16
C ALA A 39 -0.09 24.69 -17.58
N GLN A 40 -0.72 24.55 -16.41
CA GLN A 40 -1.01 23.25 -15.81
C GLN A 40 -1.95 22.41 -16.68
N ILE A 41 -3.03 23.04 -17.17
CA ILE A 41 -4.01 22.37 -18.05
C ILE A 41 -3.36 22.03 -19.40
N GLU A 42 -2.62 22.97 -20.00
CA GLU A 42 -1.90 22.77 -21.25
C GLU A 42 -0.88 21.63 -21.14
N PHE A 43 -0.07 21.62 -20.11
CA PHE A 43 0.91 20.54 -19.88
C PHE A 43 0.22 19.18 -19.73
N GLY A 44 -0.85 19.10 -18.95
CA GLY A 44 -1.64 17.89 -18.78
C GLY A 44 -2.23 17.38 -20.09
N ILE A 45 -2.75 18.27 -20.92
CA ILE A 45 -3.36 17.93 -22.21
C ILE A 45 -2.29 17.59 -23.25
N ARG A 46 -1.22 18.37 -23.33
CA ARG A 46 -0.20 18.22 -24.38
C ARG A 46 0.71 17.03 -24.18
N SER A 47 1.13 16.77 -22.95
CA SER A 47 2.06 15.69 -22.65
C SER A 47 1.40 14.33 -22.47
N ARG A 48 0.16 14.31 -21.97
CA ARG A 48 -0.58 13.10 -21.61
C ARG A 48 -2.07 13.17 -21.99
N GLY A 49 -2.42 13.98 -22.99
CA GLY A 49 -3.82 14.31 -23.32
C GLY A 49 -4.68 13.07 -23.62
N PHE A 50 -4.16 12.11 -24.35
CA PHE A 50 -4.87 10.85 -24.60
C PHE A 50 -5.11 10.08 -23.30
N PHE A 51 -4.06 9.93 -22.47
CA PHE A 51 -4.18 9.23 -21.19
C PHE A 51 -5.12 9.96 -20.22
N LEU A 52 -5.03 11.29 -20.15
CA LEU A 52 -5.92 12.11 -19.33
C LEU A 52 -7.39 11.95 -19.74
N THR A 53 -7.65 11.93 -21.07
CA THR A 53 -8.99 11.75 -21.62
C THR A 53 -9.55 10.36 -21.29
N VAL A 54 -8.78 9.32 -21.53
CA VAL A 54 -9.17 7.93 -21.22
C VAL A 54 -9.41 7.75 -19.73
N LEU A 55 -8.51 8.27 -18.90
CA LEU A 55 -8.65 8.20 -17.43
C LEU A 55 -9.90 8.96 -16.95
N THR A 56 -10.14 10.15 -17.48
CA THR A 56 -11.36 10.94 -17.15
C THR A 56 -12.63 10.18 -17.53
N ALA A 57 -12.66 9.58 -18.72
CA ALA A 57 -13.81 8.79 -19.18
C ALA A 57 -14.04 7.56 -18.28
N ALA A 58 -12.98 6.83 -17.94
CA ALA A 58 -13.04 5.67 -17.07
C ALA A 58 -13.53 6.04 -15.65
N LEU A 59 -12.99 7.11 -15.07
CA LEU A 59 -13.42 7.62 -13.78
C LEU A 59 -14.86 8.13 -13.81
N PHE A 60 -15.26 8.81 -14.89
CA PHE A 60 -16.63 9.28 -15.07
C PHE A 60 -17.64 8.13 -15.07
N VAL A 61 -17.37 7.06 -15.84
CA VAL A 61 -18.22 5.87 -15.85
C VAL A 61 -18.26 5.21 -14.47
N GLY A 62 -17.12 5.08 -13.80
CA GLY A 62 -17.03 4.55 -12.44
C GLY A 62 -17.83 5.36 -11.42
N TYR A 63 -17.69 6.69 -11.45
CA TYR A 63 -18.41 7.59 -10.55
C TYR A 63 -19.91 7.62 -10.81
N MET A 64 -20.33 7.57 -12.09
CA MET A 64 -21.73 7.44 -12.46
C MET A 64 -22.32 6.13 -11.93
N TRP A 65 -21.60 5.03 -12.08
CA TRP A 65 -22.04 3.73 -11.57
C TRP A 65 -22.19 3.73 -10.04
N ILE A 66 -21.22 4.29 -9.31
CA ILE A 66 -21.28 4.42 -7.85
C ILE A 66 -22.43 5.34 -7.44
N SER A 67 -22.61 6.48 -8.11
CA SER A 67 -23.65 7.45 -7.76
C SER A 67 -25.08 6.91 -7.89
N GLN A 68 -25.31 5.96 -8.79
CA GLN A 68 -26.60 5.29 -8.91
C GLN A 68 -26.93 4.39 -7.70
N LYS A 69 -25.93 4.10 -6.85
CA LYS A 69 -26.05 3.24 -5.66
C LYS A 69 -26.15 4.02 -4.35
N LYS A 70 -26.40 5.35 -4.41
CA LYS A 70 -26.41 6.29 -3.27
C LYS A 70 -27.34 5.91 -2.09
N ARG A 71 -28.26 4.97 -2.26
CA ARG A 71 -29.21 4.54 -1.23
C ARG A 71 -28.57 3.90 0.00
N PHE A 72 -27.26 3.59 -0.06
CA PHE A 72 -26.51 2.83 0.94
C PHE A 72 -25.46 3.66 1.70
N PHE A 73 -25.39 5.00 1.51
CA PHE A 73 -24.25 5.78 2.00
C PHE A 73 -24.58 6.70 3.17
N SER A 74 -23.78 6.61 4.23
CA SER A 74 -23.69 7.65 5.26
C SER A 74 -22.72 8.73 4.77
N THR A 75 -23.24 9.79 4.18
CA THR A 75 -22.49 10.78 3.42
C THR A 75 -21.45 11.57 4.23
N GLU A 76 -21.74 11.89 5.50
CA GLU A 76 -20.86 12.75 6.32
C GLU A 76 -19.55 12.07 6.74
N LYS A 77 -19.60 10.83 7.20
CA LYS A 77 -18.40 10.08 7.63
C LYS A 77 -17.48 9.78 6.46
N HIS A 78 -18.05 9.44 5.29
CA HIS A 78 -17.27 9.19 4.08
C HIS A 78 -16.58 10.44 3.57
N ALA A 79 -17.28 11.59 3.60
CA ALA A 79 -16.74 12.88 3.22
C ALA A 79 -15.59 13.32 4.15
N ALA A 80 -15.75 13.17 5.46
CA ALA A 80 -14.72 13.49 6.43
C ALA A 80 -13.46 12.62 6.24
N LEU A 81 -13.63 11.29 6.04
CA LEU A 81 -12.53 10.38 5.77
C LEU A 81 -11.83 10.69 4.44
N ALA A 82 -12.59 10.99 3.39
CA ALA A 82 -12.04 11.37 2.09
C ALA A 82 -11.25 12.69 2.18
N ALA A 83 -11.74 13.68 2.92
CA ALA A 83 -11.03 14.94 3.16
C ALA A 83 -9.71 14.71 3.91
N PHE A 84 -9.73 13.90 4.96
CA PHE A 84 -8.53 13.53 5.71
C PHE A 84 -7.49 12.83 4.83
N LEU A 85 -7.89 11.81 4.07
CA LEU A 85 -6.99 11.08 3.17
C LEU A 85 -6.43 11.97 2.07
N SER A 86 -7.23 12.89 1.52
CA SER A 86 -6.78 13.84 0.52
C SER A 86 -5.76 14.83 1.08
N ALA A 87 -5.97 15.35 2.29
CA ALA A 87 -5.01 16.21 2.96
C ALA A 87 -3.69 15.50 3.25
N MET A 88 -3.76 14.25 3.73
CA MET A 88 -2.59 13.41 3.97
C MET A 88 -1.81 13.12 2.69
N TYR A 89 -2.51 12.83 1.59
CA TYR A 89 -1.87 12.61 0.30
C TYR A 89 -1.16 13.87 -0.20
N THR A 90 -1.85 15.01 -0.18
CA THR A 90 -1.30 16.30 -0.65
C THR A 90 -0.10 16.73 0.19
N GLY A 91 -0.18 16.60 1.52
CA GLY A 91 0.95 16.86 2.43
C GLY A 91 2.10 15.89 2.22
N GLY A 92 1.81 14.62 2.01
CA GLY A 92 2.81 13.60 1.71
C GLY A 92 3.56 13.88 0.40
N MET A 93 2.87 14.33 -0.64
CA MET A 93 3.48 14.74 -1.90
C MET A 93 4.41 15.95 -1.72
N ALA A 94 4.01 16.95 -0.94
CA ALA A 94 4.86 18.10 -0.65
C ALA A 94 6.14 17.70 0.09
N TYR A 95 6.00 16.81 1.07
CA TYR A 95 7.16 16.30 1.81
C TYR A 95 8.08 15.45 0.95
N TRP A 96 7.51 14.64 0.04
CA TRP A 96 8.28 13.80 -0.88
C TRP A 96 9.12 14.61 -1.85
N TYR A 97 8.55 15.66 -2.47
CA TYR A 97 9.23 16.46 -3.49
C TYR A 97 10.08 17.59 -2.91
N GLY A 98 9.69 18.17 -1.78
CA GLY A 98 10.34 19.37 -1.22
C GLY A 98 10.93 19.20 0.19
N GLY A 99 10.80 18.03 0.81
CA GLY A 99 11.26 17.78 2.17
C GLY A 99 10.48 18.54 3.26
N SER A 100 9.50 19.36 2.87
CA SER A 100 8.70 20.16 3.79
C SER A 100 7.31 20.50 3.24
N LEU A 101 6.38 20.85 4.12
CA LEU A 101 5.05 21.32 3.72
C LEU A 101 5.06 22.71 3.07
N SER A 102 6.16 23.46 3.18
CA SER A 102 6.28 24.79 2.57
C SER A 102 6.15 24.75 1.04
N LEU A 103 6.46 23.61 0.40
CA LEU A 103 6.31 23.43 -1.04
C LEU A 103 4.87 23.63 -1.51
N LEU A 104 3.86 23.43 -0.65
CA LEU A 104 2.45 23.61 -1.00
C LEU A 104 2.11 25.07 -1.33
N TYR A 105 2.85 26.03 -0.76
CA TYR A 105 2.54 27.45 -0.86
C TYR A 105 3.74 28.35 -1.24
N SER A 106 4.94 27.77 -1.38
CA SER A 106 6.16 28.54 -1.67
C SER A 106 6.10 29.27 -3.01
N PHE A 107 5.46 28.66 -4.02
CA PHE A 107 5.33 29.21 -5.37
C PHE A 107 3.86 29.32 -5.78
N GLN A 108 3.52 30.29 -6.63
CA GLN A 108 2.14 30.48 -7.10
C GLN A 108 1.59 29.24 -7.79
N ILE A 109 2.40 28.61 -8.65
CA ILE A 109 1.99 27.39 -9.37
C ILE A 109 1.74 26.24 -8.41
N ASN A 110 2.55 26.06 -7.36
CA ASN A 110 2.38 25.00 -6.38
C ASN A 110 1.13 25.19 -5.52
N ARG A 111 0.73 26.44 -5.25
CA ARG A 111 -0.56 26.72 -4.59
C ARG A 111 -1.74 26.18 -5.40
N ILE A 112 -1.74 26.44 -6.70
CA ILE A 112 -2.78 25.94 -7.60
C ILE A 112 -2.72 24.41 -7.70
N ARG A 113 -1.53 23.85 -7.90
CA ARG A 113 -1.31 22.40 -7.95
C ARG A 113 -1.78 21.71 -6.65
N SER A 114 -1.50 22.31 -5.50
CA SER A 114 -1.95 21.81 -4.19
C SER A 114 -3.46 21.79 -4.05
N ILE A 115 -4.15 22.82 -4.56
CA ILE A 115 -5.62 22.85 -4.58
C ILE A 115 -6.16 21.77 -5.53
N VAL A 116 -5.58 21.62 -6.70
CA VAL A 116 -5.97 20.58 -7.67
C VAL A 116 -5.78 19.20 -7.07
N LEU A 117 -4.63 18.94 -6.42
CA LEU A 117 -4.36 17.70 -5.71
C LEU A 117 -5.39 17.45 -4.61
N LEU A 118 -5.62 18.45 -3.75
CA LEU A 118 -6.53 18.30 -2.62
C LEU A 118 -7.95 18.00 -3.09
N VAL A 119 -8.48 18.77 -4.04
CA VAL A 119 -9.85 18.61 -4.52
C VAL A 119 -10.02 17.36 -5.37
N GLY A 120 -9.09 17.08 -6.28
CA GLY A 120 -9.16 15.90 -7.15
C GLY A 120 -9.03 14.61 -6.36
N MET A 121 -8.07 14.54 -5.39
CA MET A 121 -7.90 13.37 -4.53
C MET A 121 -9.07 13.22 -3.54
N TYR A 122 -9.69 14.30 -3.09
CA TYR A 122 -10.92 14.23 -2.31
C TYR A 122 -12.03 13.47 -3.05
N PHE A 123 -12.29 13.81 -4.30
CA PHE A 123 -13.30 13.09 -5.10
C PHE A 123 -12.89 11.63 -5.36
N PHE A 124 -11.61 11.38 -5.59
CA PHE A 124 -11.10 10.02 -5.73
C PHE A 124 -11.39 9.18 -4.50
N TYR A 125 -10.97 9.65 -3.33
CA TYR A 125 -11.16 8.90 -2.07
C TYR A 125 -12.65 8.80 -1.72
N LEU A 126 -13.45 9.82 -1.95
CA LEU A 126 -14.89 9.78 -1.68
C LEU A 126 -15.55 8.64 -2.46
N HIS A 127 -15.36 8.61 -3.77
CA HIS A 127 -15.96 7.56 -4.60
C HIS A 127 -15.34 6.17 -4.38
N ALA A 128 -14.05 6.10 -4.05
CA ALA A 128 -13.42 4.84 -3.67
C ALA A 128 -14.02 4.27 -2.37
N ILE A 129 -14.20 5.11 -1.33
CA ILE A 129 -14.82 4.72 -0.05
C ILE A 129 -16.28 4.30 -0.29
N GLU A 130 -17.04 5.09 -1.04
CA GLU A 130 -18.44 4.78 -1.39
C GLU A 130 -18.52 3.45 -2.15
N GLY A 131 -17.67 3.23 -3.14
CA GLY A 131 -17.62 1.98 -3.91
C GLY A 131 -17.29 0.77 -3.04
N MET A 132 -16.29 0.89 -2.16
CA MET A 132 -15.94 -0.17 -1.20
C MET A 132 -17.10 -0.45 -0.24
N HIS A 133 -17.71 0.58 0.32
CA HIS A 133 -18.86 0.44 1.22
C HIS A 133 -20.02 -0.28 0.53
N TYR A 134 -20.35 0.11 -0.70
CA TYR A 134 -21.37 -0.58 -1.50
C TYR A 134 -21.03 -2.05 -1.73
N MET A 135 -19.79 -2.35 -2.11
CA MET A 135 -19.35 -3.74 -2.33
C MET A 135 -19.45 -4.58 -1.05
N LEU A 136 -19.15 -4.00 0.09
CA LEU A 136 -19.25 -4.67 1.39
C LEU A 136 -20.72 -4.88 1.82
N HIS A 137 -21.59 -3.89 1.67
CA HIS A 137 -23.00 -3.99 2.07
C HIS A 137 -23.84 -4.92 1.20
N LYS A 138 -23.73 -4.82 -0.13
CA LYS A 138 -24.44 -5.69 -1.06
C LYS A 138 -24.24 -7.18 -0.77
N LYS A 139 -23.19 -7.49 -0.07
CA LYS A 139 -22.77 -8.83 0.24
C LYS A 139 -23.34 -9.38 1.53
N THR A 140 -23.58 -8.51 2.49
CA THR A 140 -24.21 -8.89 3.77
C THR A 140 -25.68 -9.32 3.54
N GLU A 141 -26.36 -8.66 2.61
CA GLU A 141 -27.74 -9.04 2.23
C GLU A 141 -27.81 -10.40 1.51
N ASN A 142 -26.81 -10.72 0.68
CA ASN A 142 -26.78 -12.00 -0.06
C ASN A 142 -26.21 -13.18 0.77
N ALA A 143 -25.58 -12.92 1.91
CA ALA A 143 -24.99 -13.97 2.76
C ALA A 143 -26.04 -14.74 3.58
N GLY A 144 -27.25 -14.19 3.76
CA GLY A 144 -28.34 -14.83 4.50
C GLY A 144 -28.97 -16.02 3.80
N THR A 145 -28.74 -16.25 2.51
CA THR A 145 -29.45 -17.26 1.71
C THR A 145 -28.59 -18.45 1.26
N VAL A 146 -27.31 -18.53 1.59
CA VAL A 146 -26.42 -19.61 1.10
C VAL A 146 -25.83 -20.47 2.23
N ALA A 147 -26.49 -20.59 3.35
CA ALA A 147 -25.98 -21.34 4.52
C ALA A 147 -26.36 -22.83 4.53
N GLU A 148 -26.73 -23.46 3.40
CA GLU A 148 -27.03 -24.89 3.42
C GLU A 148 -26.37 -25.70 2.29
N LYS A 149 -25.68 -26.76 2.72
CA LYS A 149 -25.00 -27.86 2.02
C LYS A 149 -23.53 -27.69 1.75
N LYS A 150 -22.74 -27.82 2.79
CA LYS A 150 -21.29 -28.04 2.66
C LYS A 150 -20.95 -29.51 2.90
N GLY A 151 -20.64 -30.26 1.84
CA GLY A 151 -20.15 -31.63 1.94
C GLY A 151 -18.79 -31.72 2.65
N LYS A 152 -18.47 -32.92 3.18
CA LYS A 152 -17.24 -33.23 3.97
C LYS A 152 -15.94 -32.78 3.29
N TRP A 153 -15.85 -32.82 1.96
CA TRP A 153 -14.74 -32.37 1.14
C TRP A 153 -14.55 -30.86 1.17
N VAL A 154 -15.62 -30.09 1.22
CA VAL A 154 -15.57 -28.61 1.29
C VAL A 154 -15.06 -28.15 2.65
N SER A 155 -15.39 -28.88 3.74
CA SER A 155 -14.89 -28.56 5.08
C SER A 155 -13.38 -28.85 5.21
N MET A 156 -12.90 -29.92 4.58
CA MET A 156 -11.48 -30.28 4.57
C MET A 156 -10.65 -29.29 3.73
N TYR A 157 -11.15 -28.89 2.56
CA TYR A 157 -10.57 -27.85 1.72
C TYR A 157 -10.56 -26.47 2.43
N GLN A 158 -11.59 -26.17 3.19
CA GLN A 158 -11.65 -24.93 3.98
C GLN A 158 -10.62 -24.91 5.12
N LYS A 159 -10.30 -26.06 5.72
CA LYS A 159 -9.33 -26.16 6.82
C LYS A 159 -7.87 -26.08 6.32
N SER A 160 -7.59 -26.54 5.12
CA SER A 160 -6.24 -26.58 4.53
C SER A 160 -5.94 -25.47 3.51
N SER A 161 -6.90 -24.59 3.23
CA SER A 161 -6.83 -23.59 2.16
C SER A 161 -5.61 -22.67 2.26
N PHE A 162 -5.22 -22.25 3.46
CA PHE A 162 -4.07 -21.39 3.67
C PHE A 162 -2.77 -22.05 3.18
N TRP A 163 -2.47 -23.26 3.63
CA TRP A 163 -1.24 -23.97 3.30
C TRP A 163 -1.12 -24.29 1.81
N ILE A 164 -2.24 -24.66 1.18
CA ILE A 164 -2.28 -24.90 -0.26
C ILE A 164 -2.02 -23.61 -1.03
N THR A 165 -2.69 -22.52 -0.66
CA THR A 165 -2.52 -21.21 -1.29
C THR A 165 -1.09 -20.71 -1.15
N TRP A 166 -0.53 -20.82 0.05
CA TRP A 166 0.86 -20.46 0.33
C TRP A 166 1.85 -21.30 -0.47
N GLY A 167 1.65 -22.62 -0.52
CA GLY A 167 2.50 -23.54 -1.30
C GLY A 167 2.48 -23.21 -2.80
N ILE A 168 1.32 -22.87 -3.38
CA ILE A 168 1.22 -22.49 -4.79
C ILE A 168 1.91 -21.15 -5.04
N LEU A 169 1.76 -20.16 -4.14
CA LEU A 169 2.48 -18.88 -4.24
C LEU A 169 3.99 -19.11 -4.21
N MET A 170 4.49 -19.93 -3.28
CA MET A 170 5.90 -20.27 -3.19
C MET A 170 6.40 -20.98 -4.44
N LEU A 171 5.62 -21.91 -5.00
CA LEU A 171 5.96 -22.60 -6.25
C LEU A 171 6.01 -21.63 -7.43
N ALA A 172 5.03 -20.71 -7.54
CA ALA A 172 5.03 -19.70 -8.58
C ALA A 172 6.24 -18.77 -8.48
N TRP A 173 6.65 -18.39 -7.26
CA TRP A 173 7.79 -17.52 -7.02
C TRP A 173 9.14 -18.20 -7.13
N LEU A 174 9.16 -19.54 -7.06
CA LEU A 174 10.40 -20.34 -7.16
C LEU A 174 11.18 -20.03 -8.44
N VAL A 175 10.49 -19.79 -9.55
CA VAL A 175 11.13 -19.41 -10.82
C VAL A 175 11.95 -18.12 -10.64
N HIS A 176 11.41 -17.10 -9.99
CA HIS A 176 12.11 -15.85 -9.72
C HIS A 176 13.28 -16.03 -8.75
N LEU A 177 13.12 -16.89 -7.73
CA LEU A 177 14.20 -17.20 -6.78
C LEU A 177 15.37 -17.88 -7.47
N ILE A 178 15.10 -18.83 -8.36
CA ILE A 178 16.14 -19.57 -9.11
C ILE A 178 16.85 -18.61 -10.09
N LEU A 179 16.09 -17.85 -10.88
CA LEU A 179 16.65 -16.95 -11.90
C LEU A 179 17.51 -15.83 -11.28
N ARG A 180 17.24 -15.45 -10.03
CA ARG A 180 17.93 -14.36 -9.33
C ARG A 180 18.84 -14.85 -8.21
N TYR A 181 19.15 -16.14 -8.19
CA TYR A 181 20.08 -16.68 -7.19
C TYR A 181 21.45 -15.96 -7.25
N PRO A 182 22.03 -15.61 -6.12
CA PRO A 182 21.59 -15.77 -4.71
C PRO A 182 20.72 -14.65 -4.19
N GLY A 183 20.38 -13.69 -5.00
CA GLY A 183 19.70 -12.43 -4.70
C GLY A 183 20.45 -11.24 -5.27
N ALA A 184 19.82 -10.07 -5.26
CA ALA A 184 20.40 -8.84 -5.80
C ALA A 184 20.71 -7.84 -4.67
N MET A 185 21.96 -7.44 -4.56
CA MET A 185 22.43 -6.48 -3.57
C MET A 185 22.19 -5.04 -4.05
N SER A 186 21.56 -4.22 -3.22
CA SER A 186 21.43 -2.78 -3.44
C SER A 186 22.52 -2.00 -2.70
N TYR A 187 22.61 -0.69 -2.99
CA TYR A 187 23.50 0.22 -2.26
C TYR A 187 23.27 0.16 -0.73
N ASP A 188 22.01 0.14 -0.30
CA ASP A 188 21.62 0.02 1.11
C ASP A 188 22.15 -1.26 1.77
N ASN A 189 22.16 -2.38 1.05
CA ASN A 189 22.65 -3.65 1.57
C ASN A 189 24.16 -3.62 1.81
N TRP A 190 24.92 -3.01 0.90
CA TRP A 190 26.34 -2.82 1.09
C TRP A 190 26.66 -1.93 2.28
N ALA A 191 25.92 -0.82 2.44
CA ALA A 191 26.06 0.05 3.61
C ALA A 191 25.75 -0.71 4.90
N GLN A 192 24.69 -1.52 4.94
CA GLN A 192 24.36 -2.36 6.10
C GLN A 192 25.47 -3.35 6.45
N LEU A 193 26.09 -3.99 5.47
CA LEU A 193 27.22 -4.91 5.73
C LEU A 193 28.43 -4.17 6.27
N ARG A 194 28.76 -2.95 5.75
CA ARG A 194 29.85 -2.15 6.30
C ARG A 194 29.62 -1.79 7.77
N TYR A 195 28.38 -1.44 8.13
CA TYR A 195 28.01 -1.19 9.54
C TYR A 195 28.08 -2.48 10.39
N TYR A 196 27.58 -3.60 9.88
CA TYR A 196 27.57 -4.86 10.62
C TYR A 196 28.97 -5.39 10.94
N TYR A 197 29.90 -5.24 9.99
CA TYR A 197 31.30 -5.67 10.17
C TYR A 197 32.22 -4.59 10.78
N GLY A 198 31.68 -3.41 11.09
CA GLY A 198 32.44 -2.33 11.75
C GLY A 198 33.40 -1.58 10.83
N PHE A 199 33.22 -1.67 9.50
CA PHE A 199 34.03 -0.90 8.54
C PHE A 199 33.64 0.57 8.50
N GLU A 200 32.43 0.92 8.90
CA GLU A 200 31.93 2.29 8.99
C GLU A 200 31.16 2.50 10.29
N THR A 201 31.15 3.74 10.77
CA THR A 201 30.36 4.15 11.94
C THR A 201 28.88 4.06 11.62
N TYR A 202 28.12 3.50 12.55
CA TYR A 202 26.70 3.30 12.38
C TYR A 202 25.96 4.63 12.27
N THR A 203 25.09 4.76 11.26
CA THR A 203 24.22 5.93 11.08
C THR A 203 22.76 5.56 11.23
N THR A 204 21.90 6.55 11.57
CA THR A 204 20.46 6.36 11.68
C THR A 204 19.74 6.14 10.33
N ALA A 205 20.49 6.14 9.20
CA ALA A 205 19.94 5.93 7.87
C ALA A 205 19.42 4.50 7.67
N GLN A 206 20.05 3.52 8.34
CA GLN A 206 19.64 2.12 8.26
C GLN A 206 19.08 1.62 9.60
N PRO A 207 18.00 0.80 9.61
CA PRO A 207 17.47 0.20 10.83
C PRO A 207 18.44 -0.81 11.44
N ILE A 208 18.73 -0.66 12.73
CA ILE A 208 19.69 -1.54 13.46
C ILE A 208 19.28 -3.00 13.35
N PHE A 209 18.02 -3.28 13.60
CA PHE A 209 17.49 -4.65 13.59
C PHE A 209 17.67 -5.32 12.23
N HIS A 210 17.27 -4.66 11.14
CA HIS A 210 17.40 -5.23 9.80
C HIS A 210 18.87 -5.41 9.41
N THR A 211 19.72 -4.46 9.76
CA THR A 211 21.16 -4.54 9.54
C THR A 211 21.78 -5.74 10.25
N TRP A 212 21.43 -5.92 11.53
CA TRP A 212 21.90 -7.06 12.31
C TRP A 212 21.37 -8.39 11.76
N LEU A 213 20.09 -8.45 11.44
CA LEU A 213 19.45 -9.65 10.90
C LEU A 213 20.11 -10.03 9.55
N PHE A 214 20.22 -9.10 8.63
CA PHE A 214 20.83 -9.33 7.32
C PHE A 214 22.32 -9.77 7.45
N GLY A 215 23.10 -9.03 8.23
CA GLY A 215 24.51 -9.36 8.48
C GLY A 215 24.69 -10.73 9.14
N SER A 216 23.78 -11.13 10.04
CA SER A 216 23.80 -12.44 10.67
C SER A 216 23.57 -13.59 9.67
N PHE A 217 22.69 -13.42 8.70
CA PHE A 217 22.48 -14.37 7.61
C PHE A 217 23.72 -14.49 6.72
N ILE A 218 24.34 -13.35 6.35
CA ILE A 218 25.58 -13.36 5.58
C ILE A 218 26.69 -14.08 6.36
N ARG A 219 26.84 -13.76 7.64
CA ARG A 219 27.82 -14.43 8.52
C ARG A 219 27.56 -15.94 8.64
N LEU A 220 26.29 -16.36 8.73
CA LEU A 220 25.91 -17.76 8.72
C LEU A 220 26.35 -18.43 7.40
N GLY A 221 26.07 -17.80 6.26
CA GLY A 221 26.49 -18.29 4.95
C GLY A 221 28.00 -18.45 4.84
N VAL A 222 28.78 -17.47 5.32
CA VAL A 222 30.25 -17.55 5.36
C VAL A 222 30.70 -18.75 6.18
N LYS A 223 30.08 -19.02 7.33
CA LYS A 223 30.35 -20.23 8.13
C LYS A 223 30.02 -21.55 7.41
N LEU A 224 29.02 -21.51 6.52
CA LEU A 224 28.64 -22.62 5.65
C LEU A 224 29.47 -22.71 4.36
N GLY A 225 30.51 -21.89 4.22
CA GLY A 225 31.43 -21.86 3.09
C GLY A 225 31.07 -20.93 1.95
N SER A 226 29.95 -20.18 2.02
CA SER A 226 29.55 -19.27 0.95
C SER A 226 28.70 -18.09 1.45
N SER A 227 29.16 -16.86 1.22
CA SER A 227 28.32 -15.65 1.46
C SER A 227 27.06 -15.63 0.61
N ASN A 228 27.11 -16.20 -0.60
CA ASN A 228 25.95 -16.35 -1.48
C ASN A 228 24.87 -17.24 -0.86
N ALA A 229 25.25 -18.29 -0.13
CA ALA A 229 24.30 -19.10 0.60
C ALA A 229 23.59 -18.28 1.70
N GLY A 230 24.35 -17.43 2.41
CA GLY A 230 23.77 -16.53 3.41
C GLY A 230 22.79 -15.52 2.82
N LEU A 231 23.14 -14.92 1.68
CA LEU A 231 22.28 -14.02 0.93
C LEU A 231 20.98 -14.72 0.49
N PHE A 232 21.12 -15.91 -0.07
CA PHE A 232 19.95 -16.70 -0.51
C PHE A 232 19.06 -17.12 0.65
N LEU A 233 19.61 -17.51 1.79
CA LEU A 233 18.82 -17.85 2.98
C LEU A 233 18.02 -16.66 3.48
N PHE A 234 18.59 -15.45 3.46
CA PHE A 234 17.86 -14.24 3.80
C PHE A 234 16.72 -13.96 2.81
N VAL A 235 17.01 -14.02 1.50
CA VAL A 235 16.01 -13.87 0.43
C VAL A 235 14.89 -14.89 0.58
N LEU A 236 15.22 -16.14 0.88
CA LEU A 236 14.24 -17.20 1.11
C LEU A 236 13.36 -16.90 2.33
N MET A 237 13.96 -16.49 3.45
CA MET A 237 13.22 -16.10 4.66
C MET A 237 12.21 -15.00 4.38
N GLN A 238 12.63 -13.90 3.75
CA GLN A 238 11.70 -12.79 3.47
C GLN A 238 10.62 -13.17 2.45
N THR A 239 10.94 -14.05 1.50
CA THR A 239 9.98 -14.60 0.53
C THR A 239 8.92 -15.45 1.23
N LEU A 240 9.32 -16.32 2.16
CA LEU A 240 8.42 -17.14 2.96
C LEU A 240 7.47 -16.27 3.79
N ILE A 241 7.97 -15.22 4.42
CA ILE A 241 7.15 -14.29 5.23
C ILE A 241 6.13 -13.56 4.34
N MET A 242 6.57 -12.93 3.25
CA MET A 242 5.68 -12.17 2.38
C MET A 242 4.60 -13.06 1.75
N SER A 243 4.99 -14.20 1.20
CA SER A 243 4.03 -15.13 0.58
C SER A 243 3.01 -15.67 1.59
N ALA A 244 3.42 -15.91 2.85
CA ALA A 244 2.51 -16.32 3.91
C ALA A 244 1.49 -15.21 4.25
N VAL A 245 1.95 -13.96 4.34
CA VAL A 245 1.07 -12.82 4.57
C VAL A 245 0.09 -12.61 3.42
N LEU A 246 0.54 -12.72 2.16
CA LEU A 246 -0.34 -12.64 1.00
C LEU A 246 -1.34 -13.81 0.93
N ALA A 247 -0.92 -15.02 1.30
CA ALA A 247 -1.84 -16.16 1.44
C ALA A 247 -2.91 -15.89 2.52
N TRP A 248 -2.52 -15.22 3.62
CA TRP A 248 -3.46 -14.80 4.65
C TRP A 248 -4.48 -13.78 4.14
N THR A 249 -4.08 -12.80 3.31
CA THR A 249 -5.05 -11.87 2.70
C THR A 249 -6.11 -12.60 1.88
N LEU A 250 -5.72 -13.63 1.12
CA LEU A 250 -6.66 -14.45 0.34
C LEU A 250 -7.60 -15.27 1.23
N GLU A 251 -7.08 -15.78 2.35
CA GLU A 251 -7.92 -16.48 3.34
C GLU A 251 -8.93 -15.53 4.00
N LEU A 252 -8.52 -14.29 4.33
CA LEU A 252 -9.44 -13.26 4.80
C LEU A 252 -10.50 -12.90 3.77
N MET A 253 -10.12 -12.71 2.51
CA MET A 253 -11.07 -12.50 1.43
C MET A 253 -12.10 -13.64 1.33
N LYS A 254 -11.69 -14.87 1.60
CA LYS A 254 -12.59 -16.03 1.64
C LYS A 254 -13.52 -16.00 2.84
N ARG A 255 -13.02 -15.73 4.03
CA ARG A 255 -13.81 -15.60 5.27
C ARG A 255 -14.83 -14.48 5.16
N TRP A 256 -14.46 -13.40 4.50
CA TRP A 256 -15.37 -12.29 4.21
C TRP A 256 -16.28 -12.57 3.03
N ASN A 257 -16.30 -13.76 2.52
CA ASN A 257 -17.15 -14.15 1.43
C ASN A 257 -16.99 -13.28 0.16
N THR A 258 -15.78 -12.71 -0.12
CA THR A 258 -15.49 -11.88 -1.31
C THR A 258 -15.82 -12.63 -2.59
N VAL A 259 -16.36 -11.94 -3.58
CA VAL A 259 -16.79 -12.59 -4.84
C VAL A 259 -15.66 -13.44 -5.43
N ALA A 260 -16.00 -14.62 -5.92
CA ALA A 260 -15.03 -15.65 -6.30
C ALA A 260 -14.06 -15.18 -7.39
N TRP A 261 -14.55 -14.41 -8.37
CA TRP A 261 -13.71 -13.90 -9.45
C TRP A 261 -12.61 -12.94 -8.94
N LEU A 262 -12.94 -12.07 -7.97
CA LEU A 262 -11.97 -11.13 -7.38
C LEU A 262 -10.88 -11.88 -6.61
N ARG A 263 -11.25 -12.91 -5.84
CA ARG A 263 -10.24 -13.74 -5.15
C ARG A 263 -9.33 -14.46 -6.12
N LYS A 264 -9.89 -15.03 -7.21
CA LYS A 264 -9.10 -15.69 -8.26
C LYS A 264 -8.18 -14.70 -8.96
N LEU A 265 -8.67 -13.50 -9.27
CA LEU A 265 -7.87 -12.43 -9.88
C LEU A 265 -6.72 -12.00 -8.95
N THR A 266 -7.02 -11.73 -7.67
CA THR A 266 -6.00 -11.36 -6.68
C THR A 266 -4.94 -12.46 -6.54
N PHE A 267 -5.37 -13.73 -6.48
CA PHE A 267 -4.45 -14.86 -6.44
C PHE A 267 -3.58 -14.94 -7.70
N ALA A 268 -4.17 -14.81 -8.87
CA ALA A 268 -3.42 -14.79 -10.15
C ALA A 268 -2.41 -13.63 -10.19
N VAL A 269 -2.81 -12.44 -9.74
CA VAL A 269 -1.90 -11.28 -9.66
C VAL A 269 -0.74 -11.56 -8.70
N TYR A 270 -0.98 -12.15 -7.55
CA TYR A 270 0.08 -12.50 -6.60
C TYR A 270 1.03 -13.55 -7.16
N CYS A 271 0.53 -14.51 -7.96
CA CYS A 271 1.37 -15.53 -8.59
C CYS A 271 2.21 -14.99 -9.75
N VAL A 272 1.62 -14.15 -10.60
CA VAL A 272 2.19 -13.81 -11.91
C VAL A 272 2.88 -12.45 -11.92
N ALA A 273 2.42 -11.48 -11.11
CA ALA A 273 3.01 -10.16 -11.14
C ALA A 273 4.47 -10.18 -10.63
N PRO A 274 5.44 -9.82 -11.50
CA PRO A 274 6.87 -9.92 -11.17
C PRO A 274 7.27 -8.97 -10.04
N TYR A 275 6.44 -8.00 -9.72
CA TYR A 275 6.65 -7.07 -8.62
C TYR A 275 6.81 -7.80 -7.27
N PHE A 276 5.91 -8.74 -6.95
CA PHE A 276 5.96 -9.45 -5.66
C PHE A 276 7.17 -10.37 -5.54
N ALA A 277 7.31 -11.29 -6.49
CA ALA A 277 8.39 -12.25 -6.49
C ALA A 277 9.75 -11.64 -6.84
N GLY A 278 9.76 -10.66 -7.77
CA GLY A 278 10.98 -9.99 -8.21
C GLY A 278 11.60 -9.12 -7.10
N TYR A 279 10.77 -8.40 -6.35
CA TYR A 279 11.24 -7.61 -5.20
C TYR A 279 11.74 -8.48 -4.05
N ALA A 280 11.21 -9.70 -3.91
CA ALA A 280 11.67 -10.66 -2.92
C ALA A 280 13.17 -11.01 -3.07
N ALA A 281 13.72 -10.91 -4.26
CA ALA A 281 15.14 -11.16 -4.50
C ALA A 281 16.08 -10.07 -3.96
N PHE A 282 15.54 -8.92 -3.55
CA PHE A 282 16.31 -7.83 -2.96
C PHE A 282 16.17 -7.85 -1.43
N PRO A 283 17.27 -8.01 -0.66
CA PRO A 283 17.22 -8.05 0.81
C PRO A 283 17.08 -6.63 1.40
N ILE A 284 16.01 -5.94 1.05
CA ILE A 284 15.75 -4.57 1.49
C ILE A 284 14.78 -4.52 2.67
N LYS A 285 15.06 -3.59 3.59
CA LYS A 285 14.23 -3.34 4.78
C LYS A 285 12.75 -3.10 4.48
N ASP A 286 12.49 -2.44 3.36
CA ASP A 286 11.14 -2.06 2.95
C ASP A 286 10.26 -3.25 2.56
N TYR A 287 10.85 -4.35 2.11
CA TYR A 287 10.12 -5.58 1.76
C TYR A 287 9.55 -6.27 3.01
N LEU A 288 10.38 -6.47 4.04
CA LEU A 288 9.93 -7.01 5.33
C LEU A 288 8.98 -6.05 6.04
N TYR A 289 9.27 -4.75 6.02
CA TYR A 289 8.36 -3.74 6.54
C TYR A 289 6.97 -3.85 5.91
N THR A 290 6.90 -3.96 4.59
CA THR A 290 5.64 -4.10 3.86
C THR A 290 4.91 -5.39 4.23
N ALA A 291 5.61 -6.50 4.39
CA ALA A 291 5.00 -7.76 4.83
C ALA A 291 4.33 -7.62 6.20
N PHE A 292 5.01 -7.04 7.18
CA PHE A 292 4.46 -6.83 8.52
C PHE A 292 3.36 -5.76 8.54
N LEU A 293 3.45 -4.74 7.68
CA LEU A 293 2.37 -3.76 7.49
C LEU A 293 1.09 -4.43 6.96
N VAL A 294 1.21 -5.25 5.93
CA VAL A 294 0.05 -6.00 5.38
C VAL A 294 -0.51 -6.95 6.43
N LEU A 295 0.34 -7.62 7.21
CA LEU A 295 -0.10 -8.45 8.33
C LEU A 295 -0.90 -7.64 9.36
N LEU A 296 -0.42 -6.45 9.74
CA LEU A 296 -1.13 -5.56 10.67
C LEU A 296 -2.50 -5.15 10.11
N VAL A 297 -2.58 -4.77 8.83
CA VAL A 297 -3.84 -4.44 8.16
C VAL A 297 -4.81 -5.62 8.17
N CYS A 298 -4.30 -6.84 7.93
CA CYS A 298 -5.11 -8.06 8.02
C CYS A 298 -5.66 -8.30 9.43
N LEU A 299 -4.83 -8.12 10.44
CA LEU A 299 -5.22 -8.29 11.85
C LEU A 299 -6.22 -7.22 12.29
N MET A 300 -6.03 -5.95 11.86
CA MET A 300 -7.02 -4.89 12.08
C MET A 300 -8.37 -5.23 11.46
N ALA A 301 -8.36 -5.70 10.26
CA ALA A 301 -9.57 -6.09 9.55
C ALA A 301 -10.28 -7.28 10.26
N GLU A 302 -9.54 -8.27 10.75
CA GLU A 302 -10.12 -9.33 11.59
C GLU A 302 -10.65 -8.78 12.93
N TRP A 303 -9.93 -7.86 13.56
CA TRP A 303 -10.40 -7.22 14.79
C TRP A 303 -11.70 -6.45 14.60
N MET A 304 -11.84 -5.70 13.50
CA MET A 304 -13.08 -4.97 13.18
C MET A 304 -14.31 -5.89 13.08
N ILE A 305 -14.12 -7.16 12.68
CA ILE A 305 -15.20 -8.15 12.56
C ILE A 305 -15.45 -8.84 13.90
N LEU A 306 -14.41 -9.31 14.56
CA LEU A 306 -14.49 -10.09 15.79
C LEU A 306 -14.67 -9.21 17.05
N ARG A 307 -14.32 -7.93 16.97
CA ARG A 307 -14.37 -6.96 18.07
C ARG A 307 -13.75 -7.53 19.35
N GLY A 308 -14.47 -7.53 20.46
CA GLY A 308 -13.98 -8.04 21.74
C GLY A 308 -13.52 -9.49 21.73
N GLN A 309 -14.08 -10.35 20.86
CA GLN A 309 -13.65 -11.74 20.73
C GLN A 309 -12.26 -11.90 20.12
N PHE A 310 -11.77 -10.88 19.39
CA PHE A 310 -10.42 -10.91 18.80
C PHE A 310 -9.36 -11.13 19.89
N TRP A 311 -9.48 -10.40 21.00
CA TRP A 311 -8.51 -10.43 22.10
C TRP A 311 -8.50 -11.73 22.91
N GLN A 312 -9.51 -12.56 22.76
CA GLN A 312 -9.57 -13.90 23.39
C GLN A 312 -8.66 -14.91 22.66
N HIS A 313 -8.20 -14.59 21.43
CA HIS A 313 -7.33 -15.46 20.64
C HIS A 313 -5.85 -15.12 20.86
N ILE A 314 -5.18 -15.83 21.78
CA ILE A 314 -3.77 -15.62 22.13
C ILE A 314 -2.87 -15.55 20.87
N GLY A 315 -3.06 -16.47 19.91
CA GLY A 315 -2.25 -16.48 18.68
C GLY A 315 -2.35 -15.19 17.87
N LYS A 316 -3.53 -14.56 17.78
CA LYS A 316 -3.72 -13.29 17.09
C LYS A 316 -3.09 -12.13 17.85
N ASN A 317 -3.16 -12.15 19.19
CA ASN A 317 -2.53 -11.14 20.04
C ASN A 317 -1.01 -11.21 19.90
N VAL A 318 -0.43 -12.41 19.90
CA VAL A 318 1.01 -12.61 19.68
C VAL A 318 1.41 -12.10 18.29
N LEU A 319 0.65 -12.46 17.23
CA LEU A 319 0.91 -11.96 15.88
C LEU A 319 0.79 -10.44 15.78
N TRP A 320 -0.17 -9.83 16.49
CA TRP A 320 -0.32 -8.37 16.55
C TRP A 320 0.92 -7.72 17.18
N ILE A 321 1.33 -8.19 18.36
CA ILE A 321 2.48 -7.63 19.07
C ILE A 321 3.77 -7.86 18.27
N VAL A 322 4.03 -9.10 17.86
CA VAL A 322 5.26 -9.44 17.13
C VAL A 322 5.30 -8.76 15.76
N GLY A 323 4.20 -8.79 15.00
CA GLY A 323 4.13 -8.18 13.68
C GLY A 323 4.33 -6.66 13.72
N THR A 324 3.71 -5.95 14.67
CA THR A 324 3.90 -4.50 14.85
C THR A 324 5.31 -4.16 15.32
N THR A 325 5.86 -4.93 16.26
CA THR A 325 7.23 -4.74 16.72
C THR A 325 8.23 -4.91 15.57
N LEU A 326 8.12 -5.98 14.80
CA LEU A 326 9.00 -6.23 13.65
C LEU A 326 8.82 -5.17 12.55
N MET A 327 7.59 -4.69 12.32
CA MET A 327 7.32 -3.59 11.40
C MET A 327 8.10 -2.32 11.81
N ILE A 328 8.02 -1.92 13.08
CA ILE A 328 8.72 -0.75 13.61
C ILE A 328 10.25 -0.94 13.56
N LEU A 329 10.73 -2.14 13.91
CA LEU A 329 12.15 -2.47 13.89
C LEU A 329 12.73 -2.51 12.46
N CYS A 330 11.95 -2.88 11.46
CA CYS A 330 12.37 -2.82 10.06
C CYS A 330 12.41 -1.40 9.51
N ARG A 331 11.56 -0.50 10.01
CA ARG A 331 11.54 0.89 9.56
C ARG A 331 11.00 1.80 10.67
N LYS A 332 11.82 2.76 11.11
CA LYS A 332 11.47 3.71 12.20
C LYS A 332 10.14 4.44 11.98
N ASN A 333 9.79 4.73 10.72
CA ASN A 333 8.52 5.39 10.38
C ASN A 333 7.29 4.51 10.67
N GLY A 334 7.46 3.22 10.87
CA GLY A 334 6.39 2.30 11.29
C GLY A 334 5.74 2.69 12.61
N ILE A 335 6.47 3.39 13.49
CA ILE A 335 5.93 3.85 14.79
C ILE A 335 4.78 4.86 14.61
N TYR A 336 4.89 5.77 13.63
CA TYR A 336 3.83 6.76 13.36
C TYR A 336 2.55 6.07 12.89
N LEU A 337 2.69 5.07 12.01
CA LEU A 337 1.57 4.29 11.53
C LEU A 337 0.93 3.49 12.66
N TYR A 338 1.73 2.92 13.56
CA TYR A 338 1.22 2.20 14.72
C TYR A 338 0.38 3.09 15.64
N PHE A 339 0.81 4.33 15.89
CA PHE A 339 0.01 5.30 16.66
C PHE A 339 -1.35 5.57 16.02
N VAL A 340 -1.42 5.72 14.69
CA VAL A 340 -2.69 5.86 13.97
C VAL A 340 -3.59 4.64 14.19
N VAL A 341 -3.02 3.44 14.05
CA VAL A 341 -3.75 2.17 14.28
C VAL A 341 -4.29 2.08 15.69
N VAL A 342 -3.45 2.35 16.70
CA VAL A 342 -3.86 2.31 18.12
C VAL A 342 -4.96 3.33 18.38
N THR A 343 -4.85 4.53 17.85
CA THR A 343 -5.89 5.57 18.00
C THR A 343 -7.22 5.09 17.43
N VAL A 344 -7.23 4.48 16.24
CA VAL A 344 -8.45 3.92 15.64
C VAL A 344 -9.05 2.82 16.52
N VAL A 345 -8.22 1.94 17.06
CA VAL A 345 -8.68 0.86 17.97
C VAL A 345 -9.29 1.45 19.24
N LEU A 346 -8.62 2.42 19.88
CA LEU A 346 -9.10 3.03 21.12
C LEU A 346 -10.40 3.82 20.93
N VAL A 347 -10.58 4.50 19.80
CA VAL A 347 -11.82 5.25 19.49
C VAL A 347 -13.00 4.30 19.22
N GLN A 348 -12.74 3.07 18.79
CA GLN A 348 -13.80 2.09 18.47
C GLN A 348 -14.08 1.10 19.62
N MET A 349 -13.25 1.07 20.66
CA MET A 349 -13.52 0.34 21.90
C MET A 349 -14.49 1.09 22.80
#